data_cbcf719de4fe6885265d3f9bf5cb75d6
#
_entry.id   cbcf719de4fe6885265d3f9bf5cb75d6
#
_cell.length_a   1.000
_cell.length_b   1.000
_cell.length_c   1.000
_cell.angle_alpha   90.00
_cell.angle_beta   90.00
_cell.angle_gamma   90.00
#
_symmetry.space_group_name_H-M   'P 1'
#
loop_
_entity.id
_entity.type
_entity.pdbx_description
1 polymer ?
#
loop_
_entity_poly.entity_id
_entity_poly.type
_entity_poly.pdbx_seq_one_letter_code
_entity_poly.pdbx_strand_id
1 'polypeptide(L)'
;GNEGWVYNDAVNDPKMKRWLGQVVGKEGEDLSRHDKWLCMMYPRLKLLHRLLSQDGVLWVTLDDSEGHYFKLLADEIFGRGNFVATFCWQKTLTRRNDAKLVSTAHDYVFCYAKNSSFVSLSKEGKEQKQRDTYTNRDKDARGDWLAVPFHAPNVRENLTYKITTPGGRELWPPKGRCWSTTEAQYQELLADNRIYFGKDGNGMAQRKKFWDESSSDMVPWTWWPYTDAGDNREANKEIKAIVGTSAMETFPTPKPVKLIEKILALSAPADALVLDSFAGSGTTAHAVLKANASDNGKRRFIMIEMEEYADRITSARVQRAIEGYGEGTDAAPALGGGFDYYTVGEPMFLPDENLNEAVGAEAIRAYVAYSEGIPTDDQTTAENPHSPYLLGLNRETAWIFHYEPDRATSLDMDFLAGLRFGGITGAGKPGTVIIYADRCLL
;
A
#
# COMPACT_ATOMS: atom_id res chain seq x y z
N GLY A 1 15.99 5.91 8.55
CA GLY A 1 16.99 5.73 8.74
C GLY A 1 18.40 5.53 9.29
N ASN A 2 18.72 6.00 10.50
CA ASN A 2 20.08 5.91 11.08
C ASN A 2 20.27 4.73 12.02
N GLU A 3 19.32 3.87 12.10
CA GLU A 3 19.38 2.69 12.95
C GLU A 3 20.20 1.64 12.20
N GLY A 4 21.03 0.85 12.83
CA GLY A 4 21.94 -0.13 12.20
C GLY A 4 21.32 -1.23 11.33
N TRP A 5 20.29 -0.92 10.61
CA TRP A 5 19.49 -1.79 9.74
C TRP A 5 20.14 -2.02 8.38
N VAL A 6 19.81 -3.13 7.72
CA VAL A 6 20.25 -3.43 6.36
C VAL A 6 19.81 -2.36 5.36
N TYR A 7 18.63 -1.81 5.55
CA TYR A 7 18.07 -0.74 4.71
C TYR A 7 18.40 0.66 5.20
N ASN A 8 19.35 0.79 6.12
CA ASN A 8 19.74 2.11 6.55
C ASN A 8 20.37 2.89 5.40
N ASP A 9 20.33 4.19 5.50
CA ASP A 9 20.89 5.12 4.53
C ASP A 9 22.42 5.01 4.38
N ALA A 10 23.13 4.36 5.32
CA ALA A 10 24.54 4.04 5.17
C ALA A 10 24.81 2.78 4.31
N VAL A 11 23.78 1.98 4.01
CA VAL A 11 23.89 0.72 3.20
C VAL A 11 25.02 -0.16 3.69
N ASN A 12 25.04 -0.48 4.99
CA ASN A 12 26.18 -1.16 5.64
C ASN A 12 26.15 -2.69 5.54
N ASP A 13 25.06 -3.27 5.03
CA ASP A 13 24.99 -4.73 4.88
C ASP A 13 26.07 -5.27 3.92
N PRO A 14 26.78 -6.35 4.28
CA PRO A 14 27.84 -6.92 3.44
C PRO A 14 27.36 -7.41 2.06
N LYS A 15 26.13 -7.94 1.96
CA LYS A 15 25.55 -8.40 0.69
C LYS A 15 25.22 -7.20 -0.20
N MET A 16 24.66 -6.14 0.39
CA MET A 16 24.38 -4.89 -0.32
C MET A 16 25.66 -4.19 -0.77
N LYS A 17 26.70 -4.14 0.05
CA LYS A 17 28.01 -3.59 -0.34
C LYS A 17 28.63 -4.40 -1.50
N ARG A 18 28.53 -5.72 -1.46
CA ARG A 18 29.04 -6.58 -2.55
C ARG A 18 28.25 -6.32 -3.84
N TRP A 19 26.93 -6.25 -3.75
CA TRP A 19 26.08 -5.94 -4.90
C TRP A 19 26.38 -4.54 -5.48
N LEU A 20 26.49 -3.51 -4.65
CA LEU A 20 26.89 -2.17 -5.10
C LEU A 20 28.25 -2.19 -5.79
N GLY A 21 29.23 -2.91 -5.23
CA GLY A 21 30.56 -3.07 -5.85
C GLY A 21 30.50 -3.77 -7.22
N GLN A 22 29.56 -4.69 -7.41
CA GLN A 22 29.36 -5.38 -8.70
C GLN A 22 28.64 -4.50 -9.74
N VAL A 23 27.62 -3.75 -9.30
CA VAL A 23 26.77 -2.94 -10.21
C VAL A 23 27.38 -1.59 -10.52
N VAL A 24 27.96 -0.93 -9.52
CA VAL A 24 28.53 0.44 -9.64
C VAL A 24 30.06 0.38 -9.83
N GLY A 25 30.69 -0.74 -9.49
CA GLY A 25 32.14 -0.91 -9.63
C GLY A 25 32.93 -0.07 -8.63
N LYS A 26 34.16 0.34 -9.03
CA LYS A 26 35.07 1.14 -8.17
C LYS A 26 34.52 2.52 -7.83
N GLU A 27 33.66 3.09 -8.65
CA GLU A 27 33.00 4.38 -8.40
C GLU A 27 32.06 4.31 -7.18
N GLY A 28 31.64 3.11 -6.76
CA GLY A 28 30.83 2.91 -5.54
C GLY A 28 31.53 3.30 -4.23
N GLU A 29 32.88 3.40 -4.23
CA GLU A 29 33.65 3.83 -3.05
C GLU A 29 33.56 5.36 -2.85
N ASP A 30 33.38 6.11 -3.92
CA ASP A 30 33.29 7.57 -3.92
C ASP A 30 31.86 8.11 -3.70
N LEU A 31 30.85 7.22 -3.71
CA LEU A 31 29.46 7.62 -3.53
C LEU A 31 29.21 8.15 -2.11
N SER A 32 28.46 9.23 -2.04
CA SER A 32 27.93 9.74 -0.78
C SER A 32 26.92 8.72 -0.17
N ARG A 33 26.57 8.92 1.10
CA ARG A 33 25.54 8.12 1.78
C ARG A 33 24.22 8.09 1.00
N HIS A 34 23.77 9.24 0.52
CA HIS A 34 22.51 9.37 -0.22
C HIS A 34 22.57 8.69 -1.59
N ASP A 35 23.68 8.77 -2.28
CA ASP A 35 23.87 8.09 -3.56
C ASP A 35 23.78 6.58 -3.42
N LYS A 36 24.39 5.99 -2.38
CA LYS A 36 24.31 4.56 -2.09
C LYS A 36 22.87 4.12 -1.81
N TRP A 37 22.12 4.92 -1.03
CA TRP A 37 20.72 4.66 -0.76
C TRP A 37 19.86 4.75 -2.04
N LEU A 38 20.08 5.77 -2.86
CA LEU A 38 19.40 5.94 -4.14
C LEU A 38 19.70 4.78 -5.11
N CYS A 39 20.96 4.35 -5.23
CA CYS A 39 21.35 3.18 -6.04
C CYS A 39 20.64 1.91 -5.57
N MET A 40 20.50 1.71 -4.26
CA MET A 40 19.77 0.59 -3.69
C MET A 40 18.28 0.66 -4.00
N MET A 41 17.66 1.83 -3.90
CA MET A 41 16.22 2.02 -4.05
C MET A 41 15.76 2.08 -5.51
N TYR A 42 16.58 2.59 -6.41
CA TYR A 42 16.21 2.76 -7.82
C TYR A 42 15.64 1.48 -8.47
N PRO A 43 16.36 0.34 -8.49
CA PRO A 43 15.84 -0.88 -9.12
C PRO A 43 14.58 -1.40 -8.41
N ARG A 44 14.50 -1.25 -7.08
CA ARG A 44 13.32 -1.66 -6.31
C ARG A 44 12.09 -0.84 -6.68
N LEU A 45 12.22 0.47 -6.75
CA LEU A 45 11.13 1.36 -7.15
C LEU A 45 10.69 1.10 -8.61
N LYS A 46 11.63 0.80 -9.52
CA LYS A 46 11.31 0.39 -10.89
C LYS A 46 10.48 -0.90 -10.91
N LEU A 47 10.86 -1.89 -10.11
CA LEU A 47 10.10 -3.14 -9.98
C LEU A 47 8.72 -2.90 -9.37
N LEU A 48 8.64 -2.15 -8.28
CA LEU A 48 7.36 -1.79 -7.65
C LEU A 48 6.46 -1.04 -8.62
N HIS A 49 7.00 -0.09 -9.39
CA HIS A 49 6.25 0.60 -10.43
C HIS A 49 5.70 -0.38 -11.49
N ARG A 50 6.46 -1.39 -11.91
CA ARG A 50 6.00 -2.42 -12.86
C ARG A 50 4.90 -3.31 -12.29
N LEU A 51 5.01 -3.68 -11.00
CA LEU A 51 4.04 -4.55 -10.32
C LEU A 51 2.70 -3.87 -10.03
N LEU A 52 2.66 -2.54 -9.92
CA LEU A 52 1.42 -1.81 -9.70
C LEU A 52 0.45 -1.98 -10.87
N SER A 53 -0.85 -2.21 -10.55
CA SER A 53 -1.96 -2.08 -11.49
C SER A 53 -2.11 -0.63 -11.97
N GLN A 54 -2.85 -0.39 -13.04
CA GLN A 54 -3.03 0.96 -13.60
C GLN A 54 -3.69 1.94 -12.60
N ASP A 55 -4.55 1.44 -11.75
CA ASP A 55 -5.23 2.15 -10.65
C ASP A 55 -4.51 2.04 -9.30
N GLY A 56 -3.35 1.37 -9.28
CA GLY A 56 -2.56 1.14 -8.09
C GLY A 56 -1.82 2.39 -7.59
N VAL A 57 -1.53 2.39 -6.30
CA VAL A 57 -0.80 3.48 -5.62
C VAL A 57 0.36 2.93 -4.80
N LEU A 58 1.44 3.69 -4.79
CA LEU A 58 2.61 3.45 -3.94
C LEU A 58 2.56 4.40 -2.74
N TRP A 59 2.74 3.84 -1.54
CA TRP A 59 2.91 4.60 -0.30
C TRP A 59 4.28 4.34 0.29
N VAL A 60 4.99 5.38 0.67
CA VAL A 60 6.33 5.27 1.25
C VAL A 60 6.46 6.20 2.44
N THR A 61 6.86 5.66 3.59
CA THR A 61 7.08 6.43 4.82
C THR A 61 8.57 6.65 5.03
N LEU A 62 9.00 7.89 5.08
CA LEU A 62 10.40 8.30 5.29
C LEU A 62 10.48 9.53 6.20
N ASP A 63 11.62 9.69 6.85
CA ASP A 63 11.98 10.91 7.57
C ASP A 63 12.73 11.92 6.70
N ASP A 64 13.20 13.00 7.30
CA ASP A 64 13.97 14.06 6.62
C ASP A 64 15.29 13.56 6.01
N SER A 65 15.83 12.42 6.47
CA SER A 65 17.12 11.92 6.01
C SER A 65 17.11 11.58 4.53
N GLU A 66 16.06 10.89 4.06
CA GLU A 66 15.98 10.41 2.66
C GLU A 66 14.71 10.86 1.94
N GLY A 67 13.74 11.48 2.63
CA GLY A 67 12.45 11.84 2.04
C GLY A 67 12.56 12.77 0.82
N HIS A 68 13.47 13.74 0.86
CA HIS A 68 13.66 14.68 -0.25
C HIS A 68 14.31 14.02 -1.47
N TYR A 69 15.30 13.16 -1.24
CA TYR A 69 15.97 12.39 -2.30
C TYR A 69 15.02 11.38 -2.93
N PHE A 70 14.23 10.69 -2.10
CA PHE A 70 13.16 9.80 -2.57
C PHE A 70 12.20 10.53 -3.50
N LYS A 71 11.76 11.74 -3.13
CA LYS A 71 10.81 12.52 -3.94
C LYS A 71 11.34 12.78 -5.35
N LEU A 72 12.62 13.17 -5.47
CA LEU A 72 13.26 13.37 -6.77
C LEU A 72 13.32 12.10 -7.59
N LEU A 73 13.75 11.00 -6.98
CA LEU A 73 13.85 9.69 -7.63
C LEU A 73 12.48 9.16 -8.06
N ALA A 74 11.47 9.30 -7.21
CA ALA A 74 10.11 8.86 -7.50
C ALA A 74 9.47 9.71 -8.62
N ASP A 75 9.74 11.01 -8.69
CA ASP A 75 9.30 11.87 -9.80
C ASP A 75 9.88 11.41 -11.15
N GLU A 76 11.11 10.88 -11.16
CA GLU A 76 11.73 10.33 -12.37
C GLU A 76 11.07 9.01 -12.79
N ILE A 77 10.84 8.11 -11.85
CA ILE A 77 10.33 6.75 -12.12
C ILE A 77 8.83 6.74 -12.43
N PHE A 78 8.04 7.41 -11.61
CA PHE A 78 6.57 7.45 -11.71
C PHE A 78 6.06 8.55 -12.63
N GLY A 79 6.88 9.57 -12.86
CA GLY A 79 6.46 10.80 -13.51
C GLY A 79 5.82 11.78 -12.50
N ARG A 80 6.23 13.05 -12.58
CA ARG A 80 5.76 14.10 -11.69
C ARG A 80 4.24 14.30 -11.69
N GLY A 81 3.56 14.02 -12.81
CA GLY A 81 2.10 14.10 -12.93
C GLY A 81 1.34 13.03 -12.15
N ASN A 82 2.03 11.97 -11.70
CA ASN A 82 1.48 10.89 -10.90
C ASN A 82 1.75 11.04 -9.40
N PHE A 83 2.41 12.11 -8.98
CA PHE A 83 2.52 12.47 -7.58
C PHE A 83 1.14 12.90 -7.03
N VAL A 84 0.66 12.21 -6.00
CA VAL A 84 -0.64 12.51 -5.37
C VAL A 84 -0.46 13.52 -4.25
N ALA A 85 0.30 13.18 -3.22
CA ALA A 85 0.55 14.06 -2.08
C ALA A 85 1.73 13.58 -1.22
N THR A 86 2.23 14.49 -0.38
CA THR A 86 3.03 14.16 0.80
C THR A 86 2.20 14.47 2.03
N PHE A 87 2.00 13.46 2.87
CA PHE A 87 1.31 13.59 4.15
C PHE A 87 2.34 13.73 5.26
N CYS A 88 2.00 14.52 6.27
CA CYS A 88 2.82 14.73 7.46
C CYS A 88 2.20 13.92 8.61
N TRP A 89 2.84 12.82 8.99
CA TRP A 89 2.38 11.96 10.06
C TRP A 89 3.06 12.32 11.38
N GLN A 90 2.26 12.70 12.38
CA GLN A 90 2.74 12.98 13.73
C GLN A 90 3.09 11.68 14.44
N LYS A 91 4.39 11.29 14.41
CA LYS A 91 4.90 10.05 14.98
C LYS A 91 5.16 10.08 16.49
N THR A 92 5.21 11.27 17.09
CA THR A 92 5.48 11.43 18.54
C THR A 92 4.74 12.63 19.12
N LEU A 93 4.39 12.52 20.40
CA LEU A 93 3.69 13.56 21.18
C LEU A 93 4.63 14.39 22.03
N THR A 94 5.78 13.82 22.41
CA THR A 94 6.67 14.44 23.37
C THR A 94 7.91 14.98 22.67
N ARG A 95 8.39 16.13 23.15
CA ARG A 95 9.68 16.66 22.72
C ARG A 95 10.79 15.78 23.28
N ARG A 96 11.81 15.54 22.47
CA ARG A 96 13.01 14.81 22.91
C ARG A 96 13.91 15.74 23.70
N ASN A 97 14.22 15.36 24.93
CA ASN A 97 15.11 16.16 25.81
C ASN A 97 16.57 16.12 25.37
N ASP A 98 16.98 15.12 24.58
CA ASP A 98 18.30 14.92 24.01
C ASP A 98 18.52 15.66 22.65
N ALA A 99 17.48 16.30 22.13
CA ALA A 99 17.57 17.04 20.88
C ALA A 99 18.35 18.35 21.10
N LYS A 100 19.43 18.53 20.33
CA LYS A 100 20.32 19.72 20.47
C LYS A 100 19.70 21.01 19.95
N LEU A 101 18.95 20.97 18.87
CA LEU A 101 18.37 22.14 18.20
C LEU A 101 16.85 22.03 18.07
N VAL A 102 16.35 21.00 17.39
CA VAL A 102 14.94 20.83 17.10
C VAL A 102 14.55 19.37 17.34
N SER A 103 13.44 19.16 18.03
CA SER A 103 12.83 17.83 18.20
C SER A 103 11.84 17.54 17.08
N THR A 104 12.20 16.63 16.18
CA THR A 104 11.34 16.23 15.07
C THR A 104 10.17 15.40 15.58
N ALA A 105 8.95 15.83 15.24
CA ALA A 105 7.70 15.21 15.72
C ALA A 105 6.98 14.37 14.65
N HIS A 106 7.45 14.37 13.40
CA HIS A 106 6.76 13.75 12.27
C HIS A 106 7.70 12.97 11.35
N ASP A 107 7.10 12.10 10.54
CA ASP A 107 7.67 11.56 9.31
C ASP A 107 6.76 11.95 8.14
N TYR A 108 7.27 11.81 6.93
CA TYR A 108 6.52 11.99 5.69
C TYR A 108 5.96 10.66 5.20
N VAL A 109 4.75 10.70 4.65
CA VAL A 109 4.15 9.60 3.92
C VAL A 109 3.89 10.08 2.51
N PHE A 110 4.66 9.57 1.55
CA PHE A 110 4.55 9.91 0.13
C PHE A 110 3.54 9.00 -0.54
N CYS A 111 2.72 9.56 -1.43
CA CYS A 111 1.77 8.82 -2.25
C CYS A 111 2.00 9.12 -3.73
N TYR A 112 2.19 8.08 -4.51
CA TYR A 112 2.30 8.12 -5.97
C TYR A 112 1.29 7.17 -6.60
N ALA A 113 0.61 7.62 -7.63
CA ALA A 113 -0.22 6.78 -8.48
C ALA A 113 0.64 6.06 -9.53
N LYS A 114 0.22 4.88 -9.99
CA LYS A 114 0.71 4.31 -11.25
C LYS A 114 0.31 5.18 -12.42
N ASN A 115 -0.97 5.56 -12.44
CA ASN A 115 -1.53 6.52 -13.40
C ASN A 115 -2.63 7.33 -12.68
N SER A 116 -2.36 8.61 -12.46
CA SER A 116 -3.25 9.51 -11.72
C SER A 116 -4.65 9.66 -12.33
N SER A 117 -4.80 9.37 -13.62
CA SER A 117 -6.11 9.40 -14.30
C SER A 117 -7.05 8.28 -13.88
N PHE A 118 -6.53 7.19 -13.32
CA PHE A 118 -7.31 6.03 -12.88
C PHE A 118 -7.43 5.93 -11.36
N VAL A 119 -6.70 6.75 -10.61
CA VAL A 119 -6.68 6.70 -9.14
C VAL A 119 -7.71 7.67 -8.56
N SER A 120 -8.49 7.17 -7.62
CA SER A 120 -9.34 7.99 -6.76
C SER A 120 -9.14 7.54 -5.32
N LEU A 121 -8.64 8.43 -4.48
CA LEU A 121 -8.58 8.15 -3.05
C LEU A 121 -9.98 8.24 -2.45
N SER A 122 -10.27 7.33 -1.53
CA SER A 122 -11.51 7.36 -0.76
C SER A 122 -11.61 8.65 0.05
N LYS A 123 -12.84 9.15 0.18
CA LYS A 123 -13.11 10.29 1.04
C LYS A 123 -13.22 9.85 2.49
N GLU A 124 -12.84 10.73 3.39
CA GLU A 124 -12.94 10.50 4.82
C GLU A 124 -14.29 11.03 5.34
N GLY A 125 -14.88 10.30 6.30
CA GLY A 125 -16.08 10.78 6.99
C GLY A 125 -15.78 12.02 7.83
N LYS A 126 -16.82 12.81 8.13
CA LYS A 126 -16.68 13.96 9.01
C LYS A 126 -16.29 13.54 10.42
N GLU A 127 -15.31 14.23 10.99
CA GLU A 127 -14.90 14.02 12.37
C GLU A 127 -15.97 14.51 13.37
N GLN A 128 -16.02 13.88 14.56
CA GLN A 128 -16.89 14.30 15.66
C GLN A 128 -16.69 15.78 16.05
N LYS A 129 -15.44 16.26 16.00
CA LYS A 129 -15.13 17.69 16.24
C LYS A 129 -15.83 18.65 15.28
N GLN A 130 -16.05 18.22 14.06
CA GLN A 130 -16.83 19.01 13.09
C GLN A 130 -18.32 18.97 13.44
N ARG A 131 -18.84 17.84 13.92
CA ARG A 131 -20.20 17.71 14.41
C ARG A 131 -20.50 18.72 15.53
N ASP A 132 -19.55 18.91 16.43
CA ASP A 132 -19.67 19.80 17.59
C ASP A 132 -19.77 21.30 17.19
N THR A 133 -19.38 21.64 15.96
CA THR A 133 -19.55 23.02 15.43
C THR A 133 -20.94 23.30 14.90
N TYR A 134 -21.77 22.27 14.71
CA TYR A 134 -23.15 22.37 14.25
C TYR A 134 -24.07 22.45 15.48
N THR A 135 -24.91 23.43 15.52
CA THR A 135 -25.86 23.64 16.63
C THR A 135 -27.16 24.16 16.10
N ASN A 136 -28.28 23.67 16.60
CA ASN A 136 -29.64 24.16 16.23
C ASN A 136 -30.02 25.37 17.08
N ARG A 137 -29.57 26.56 16.68
CA ARG A 137 -29.71 27.81 17.45
C ARG A 137 -31.11 28.40 17.46
N ASP A 138 -31.90 28.08 16.45
CA ASP A 138 -33.26 28.62 16.23
C ASP A 138 -34.35 27.53 16.18
N LYS A 139 -33.99 26.30 16.59
CA LYS A 139 -34.91 25.14 16.63
C LYS A 139 -35.49 24.78 15.26
N ASP A 140 -34.69 24.91 14.20
CA ASP A 140 -35.07 24.50 12.84
C ASP A 140 -35.37 22.98 12.81
N ALA A 141 -36.48 22.60 12.17
CA ALA A 141 -36.95 21.23 12.12
C ALA A 141 -35.96 20.27 11.39
N ARG A 142 -35.06 20.82 10.55
CA ARG A 142 -34.01 20.08 9.83
C ARG A 142 -32.82 19.72 10.71
N GLY A 143 -32.80 20.11 11.97
CA GLY A 143 -31.72 19.74 12.91
C GLY A 143 -30.59 20.77 13.01
N ASP A 144 -29.39 20.27 13.35
CA ASP A 144 -28.22 21.10 13.60
C ASP A 144 -27.62 21.68 12.31
N TRP A 145 -27.18 22.92 12.37
CA TRP A 145 -26.60 23.64 11.26
C TRP A 145 -25.40 24.50 11.68
N LEU A 146 -24.53 24.75 10.70
CA LEU A 146 -23.36 25.63 10.81
C LEU A 146 -23.69 26.99 10.17
N ALA A 147 -23.42 28.08 10.90
CA ALA A 147 -23.55 29.44 10.39
C ALA A 147 -22.38 29.79 9.48
N VAL A 148 -22.64 29.98 8.20
CA VAL A 148 -21.62 30.36 7.21
C VAL A 148 -21.87 31.81 6.79
N PRO A 149 -20.84 32.69 6.74
CA PRO A 149 -21.01 34.04 6.25
C PRO A 149 -21.68 34.08 4.87
N PHE A 150 -22.72 34.92 4.72
CA PHE A 150 -23.46 35.06 3.46
C PHE A 150 -22.79 36.00 2.46
N HIS A 151 -21.52 36.37 2.68
CA HIS A 151 -20.75 37.23 1.79
C HIS A 151 -19.50 36.49 1.28
N ALA A 152 -19.11 36.85 0.04
CA ALA A 152 -17.94 36.30 -0.65
C ALA A 152 -16.88 37.38 -0.89
N PRO A 153 -15.59 37.02 -1.08
CA PRO A 153 -14.55 37.95 -1.51
C PRO A 153 -14.82 38.43 -2.94
N ASN A 154 -14.22 39.58 -3.28
CA ASN A 154 -14.33 40.27 -4.56
C ASN A 154 -15.74 40.88 -4.80
N VAL A 155 -15.75 42.11 -5.27
CA VAL A 155 -17.01 42.84 -5.57
C VAL A 155 -17.51 42.37 -6.94
N ARG A 156 -18.84 42.06 -6.99
CA ARG A 156 -19.56 41.78 -8.23
C ARG A 156 -20.86 42.55 -8.19
N GLU A 157 -21.16 43.36 -9.21
CA GLU A 157 -22.33 44.25 -9.25
C GLU A 157 -23.65 43.50 -9.07
N ASN A 158 -23.83 42.39 -9.76
CA ASN A 158 -25.01 41.55 -9.69
C ASN A 158 -25.20 40.80 -8.34
N LEU A 159 -24.21 40.84 -7.46
CA LEU A 159 -24.22 40.24 -6.11
C LEU A 159 -24.16 41.36 -5.01
N THR A 160 -24.31 42.62 -5.40
CA THR A 160 -24.27 43.78 -4.48
C THR A 160 -25.64 44.42 -4.46
N TYR A 161 -26.45 44.02 -3.48
CA TYR A 161 -27.83 44.50 -3.29
C TYR A 161 -28.10 44.70 -1.79
N LYS A 162 -29.19 45.44 -1.51
CA LYS A 162 -29.64 45.73 -0.12
C LYS A 162 -30.43 44.54 0.43
N ILE A 163 -30.14 44.11 1.65
CA ILE A 163 -30.91 43.14 2.41
C ILE A 163 -31.55 43.88 3.58
N THR A 164 -32.87 43.70 3.77
CA THR A 164 -33.56 44.17 4.97
C THR A 164 -33.71 42.98 5.93
N THR A 165 -33.21 43.12 7.15
CA THR A 165 -33.32 42.08 8.19
C THR A 165 -34.73 41.99 8.75
N PRO A 166 -35.11 40.89 9.41
CA PRO A 166 -36.40 40.79 10.13
C PRO A 166 -36.64 41.89 11.16
N GLY A 167 -35.59 42.44 11.78
CA GLY A 167 -35.65 43.54 12.71
C GLY A 167 -35.67 44.92 12.04
N GLY A 168 -35.74 45.00 10.70
CA GLY A 168 -35.86 46.26 9.94
C GLY A 168 -34.54 46.96 9.62
N ARG A 169 -33.39 46.37 9.96
CA ARG A 169 -32.08 46.93 9.63
C ARG A 169 -31.74 46.69 8.17
N GLU A 170 -31.21 47.71 7.51
CA GLU A 170 -30.67 47.61 6.15
C GLU A 170 -29.20 47.15 6.18
N LEU A 171 -28.87 46.13 5.39
CA LEU A 171 -27.53 45.57 5.26
C LEU A 171 -27.05 45.64 3.80
N TRP A 172 -25.81 46.02 3.66
CA TRP A 172 -25.04 45.90 2.42
C TRP A 172 -23.86 44.93 2.64
N PRO A 173 -23.29 44.34 1.57
CA PRO A 173 -22.10 43.55 1.72
C PRO A 173 -20.99 44.37 2.39
N PRO A 174 -20.13 43.76 3.20
CA PRO A 174 -18.93 44.42 3.76
C PRO A 174 -18.05 45.01 2.66
N LYS A 175 -17.33 46.09 2.97
CA LYS A 175 -16.42 46.76 2.02
C LYS A 175 -15.47 45.77 1.36
N GLY A 176 -15.40 45.79 0.03
CA GLY A 176 -14.55 44.87 -0.76
C GLY A 176 -15.16 43.46 -0.95
N ARG A 177 -16.42 43.25 -0.60
CA ARG A 177 -17.14 41.97 -0.70
C ARG A 177 -18.44 42.10 -1.46
N CYS A 178 -19.05 41.01 -1.83
CA CYS A 178 -20.39 40.90 -2.36
C CYS A 178 -21.18 39.81 -1.60
N TRP A 179 -22.48 39.69 -1.80
CA TRP A 179 -23.22 38.54 -1.30
C TRP A 179 -22.81 37.27 -2.06
N SER A 180 -23.08 36.10 -1.49
CA SER A 180 -22.68 34.82 -2.07
C SER A 180 -23.58 34.34 -3.22
N THR A 181 -24.78 34.94 -3.36
CA THR A 181 -25.79 34.60 -4.38
C THR A 181 -26.46 35.84 -4.94
N THR A 182 -27.20 35.70 -6.03
CA THR A 182 -28.07 36.74 -6.58
C THR A 182 -29.24 37.06 -5.64
N GLU A 183 -29.87 38.22 -5.83
CA GLU A 183 -31.04 38.63 -4.99
C GLU A 183 -32.20 37.64 -5.11
N ALA A 184 -32.46 37.10 -6.31
CA ALA A 184 -33.53 36.10 -6.49
C ALA A 184 -33.24 34.82 -5.67
N GLN A 185 -32.02 34.28 -5.73
CA GLN A 185 -31.64 33.13 -4.93
C GLN A 185 -31.61 33.42 -3.43
N TYR A 186 -31.30 34.66 -3.02
CA TYR A 186 -31.41 35.07 -1.62
C TYR A 186 -32.84 34.99 -1.15
N GLN A 187 -33.82 35.44 -1.95
CA GLN A 187 -35.23 35.39 -1.58
C GLN A 187 -35.72 33.94 -1.42
N GLU A 188 -35.27 33.05 -2.29
CA GLU A 188 -35.53 31.60 -2.15
C GLU A 188 -34.98 31.04 -0.84
N LEU A 189 -33.71 31.35 -0.54
CA LEU A 189 -33.06 30.91 0.71
C LEU A 189 -33.73 31.50 1.96
N LEU A 190 -34.21 32.73 1.86
CA LEU A 190 -34.92 33.39 2.96
C LEU A 190 -36.29 32.73 3.20
N ALA A 191 -37.05 32.48 2.12
CA ALA A 191 -38.34 31.78 2.19
C ALA A 191 -38.20 30.35 2.76
N ASP A 192 -37.08 29.67 2.46
CA ASP A 192 -36.76 28.34 3.00
C ASP A 192 -36.10 28.40 4.40
N ASN A 193 -36.15 29.53 5.09
CA ASN A 193 -35.52 29.70 6.40
C ASN A 193 -34.03 29.31 6.45
N ARG A 194 -33.29 29.54 5.36
CA ARG A 194 -31.86 29.24 5.30
C ARG A 194 -30.93 30.40 5.58
N ILE A 195 -31.50 31.56 5.86
CA ILE A 195 -30.75 32.77 6.24
C ILE A 195 -31.01 33.07 7.72
N TYR A 196 -29.91 33.23 8.45
CA TYR A 196 -29.93 33.54 9.88
C TYR A 196 -29.33 34.91 10.15
N PHE A 197 -30.01 35.74 10.94
CA PHE A 197 -29.60 37.10 11.26
C PHE A 197 -29.23 37.32 12.74
N GLY A 198 -28.84 36.26 13.42
CA GLY A 198 -28.58 36.29 14.86
C GLY A 198 -29.87 36.13 15.70
N LYS A 199 -29.72 36.07 17.02
CA LYS A 199 -30.83 35.85 17.95
C LYS A 199 -31.85 36.98 17.94
N ASP A 200 -31.38 38.21 17.72
CA ASP A 200 -32.17 39.44 17.66
C ASP A 200 -32.73 39.76 16.27
N GLY A 201 -32.41 38.98 15.28
CA GLY A 201 -32.82 39.16 13.91
C GLY A 201 -32.21 40.38 13.20
N ASN A 202 -31.17 41.00 13.75
CA ASN A 202 -30.52 42.19 13.20
C ASN A 202 -29.03 42.05 12.86
N GLY A 203 -28.49 40.83 12.99
CA GLY A 203 -27.12 40.52 12.68
C GLY A 203 -26.84 40.49 11.18
N MET A 204 -25.54 40.37 10.83
CA MET A 204 -25.09 40.14 9.46
C MET A 204 -25.68 38.80 8.94
N ALA A 205 -26.14 38.80 7.70
CA ALA A 205 -26.70 37.61 7.07
C ALA A 205 -25.73 36.45 7.06
N GLN A 206 -26.15 35.29 7.53
CA GLN A 206 -25.43 34.04 7.55
C GLN A 206 -26.28 32.94 6.90
N ARG A 207 -25.70 32.07 6.11
CA ARG A 207 -26.38 30.91 5.53
C ARG A 207 -26.29 29.73 6.47
N LYS A 208 -27.43 29.06 6.71
CA LYS A 208 -27.50 27.81 7.44
C LYS A 208 -27.01 26.68 6.52
N LYS A 209 -26.01 25.94 6.94
CA LYS A 209 -25.55 24.69 6.29
C LYS A 209 -25.88 23.54 7.24
N PHE A 210 -26.92 22.76 6.91
CA PHE A 210 -27.38 21.65 7.75
C PHE A 210 -26.42 20.49 7.72
N TRP A 211 -26.28 19.79 8.85
CA TRP A 211 -25.41 18.64 8.98
C TRP A 211 -25.77 17.53 8.00
N ASP A 212 -27.04 17.15 7.94
CA ASP A 212 -27.53 16.04 7.12
C ASP A 212 -27.50 16.34 5.61
N GLU A 213 -27.56 17.62 5.21
CA GLU A 213 -27.44 18.04 3.81
C GLU A 213 -25.99 18.27 3.36
N SER A 214 -25.06 18.37 4.28
CA SER A 214 -23.67 18.52 3.93
C SER A 214 -23.09 17.16 3.57
N SER A 215 -22.38 17.05 2.43
CA SER A 215 -21.69 15.80 2.07
C SER A 215 -20.96 15.24 3.29
N SER A 216 -21.25 13.97 3.61
CA SER A 216 -20.58 13.26 4.72
C SER A 216 -19.08 13.09 4.49
N ASP A 217 -18.67 13.19 3.22
CA ASP A 217 -17.35 12.79 2.77
C ASP A 217 -16.49 13.99 2.43
N MET A 218 -15.33 14.06 3.05
CA MET A 218 -14.31 15.08 2.80
C MET A 218 -13.12 14.47 2.09
N VAL A 219 -12.47 15.25 1.23
CA VAL A 219 -11.18 14.83 0.66
C VAL A 219 -10.17 14.68 1.80
N PRO A 220 -9.27 13.68 1.73
CA PRO A 220 -8.22 13.52 2.73
C PRO A 220 -7.36 14.78 2.82
N TRP A 221 -6.88 15.11 4.01
CA TRP A 221 -5.95 16.20 4.20
C TRP A 221 -4.56 15.67 4.55
N THR A 222 -3.55 16.47 4.33
CA THR A 222 -2.16 16.03 4.43
C THR A 222 -1.57 16.05 5.84
N TRP A 223 -2.32 16.47 6.85
CA TRP A 223 -1.93 16.43 8.24
C TRP A 223 -2.56 15.24 8.94
N TRP A 224 -1.74 14.28 9.39
CA TRP A 224 -2.18 13.09 10.10
C TRP A 224 -1.72 13.13 11.56
N PRO A 225 -2.57 13.58 12.48
CA PRO A 225 -2.25 13.59 13.89
C PRO A 225 -2.20 12.16 14.44
N TYR A 226 -1.49 11.98 15.55
CA TYR A 226 -1.39 10.67 16.23
C TYR A 226 -2.74 10.07 16.61
N THR A 227 -3.75 10.91 16.86
CA THR A 227 -5.11 10.44 17.17
C THR A 227 -5.71 9.61 16.05
N ASP A 228 -5.38 9.93 14.82
CA ASP A 228 -5.96 9.33 13.60
C ASP A 228 -5.08 8.22 13.02
N ALA A 229 -3.76 8.39 13.13
CA ALA A 229 -2.80 7.50 12.50
C ALA A 229 -1.90 6.73 13.50
N GLY A 230 -2.14 6.88 14.81
CA GLY A 230 -1.29 6.30 15.85
C GLY A 230 0.09 6.95 15.95
N ASP A 231 0.87 6.57 16.95
CA ASP A 231 2.23 7.04 17.18
C ASP A 231 3.21 5.88 17.43
N ASN A 232 4.51 6.21 17.54
CA ASN A 232 5.54 5.20 17.79
C ASN A 232 5.36 4.46 19.13
N ARG A 233 4.75 5.08 20.16
CA ARG A 233 4.51 4.44 21.45
C ARG A 233 3.40 3.40 21.33
N GLU A 234 2.35 3.72 20.57
CA GLU A 234 1.27 2.78 20.24
C GLU A 234 1.85 1.58 19.49
N ALA A 235 2.67 1.83 18.45
CA ALA A 235 3.33 0.78 17.69
C ALA A 235 4.22 -0.14 18.56
N ASN A 236 4.99 0.45 19.49
CA ASN A 236 5.82 -0.32 20.40
C ASN A 236 4.99 -1.12 21.43
N LYS A 237 3.87 -0.57 21.90
CA LYS A 237 2.93 -1.30 22.75
C LYS A 237 2.31 -2.48 21.99
N GLU A 238 1.90 -2.26 20.75
CA GLU A 238 1.32 -3.31 19.87
C GLU A 238 2.30 -4.47 19.68
N ILE A 239 3.52 -4.19 19.20
CA ILE A 239 4.50 -5.27 18.91
C ILE A 239 4.86 -6.04 20.20
N LYS A 240 5.01 -5.34 21.31
CA LYS A 240 5.27 -5.96 22.61
C LYS A 240 4.14 -6.87 23.06
N ALA A 241 2.90 -6.45 22.89
CA ALA A 241 1.73 -7.26 23.26
C ALA A 241 1.58 -8.50 22.35
N ILE A 242 1.94 -8.37 21.08
CA ILE A 242 1.78 -9.44 20.09
C ILE A 242 2.94 -10.43 20.14
N VAL A 243 4.18 -9.96 20.07
CA VAL A 243 5.37 -10.83 19.88
C VAL A 243 6.24 -10.93 21.15
N GLY A 244 6.06 -10.02 22.09
CA GLY A 244 6.82 -10.01 23.34
C GLY A 244 7.92 -8.95 23.38
N THR A 245 8.56 -8.82 24.55
CA THR A 245 9.52 -7.74 24.83
C THR A 245 10.81 -7.87 24.01
N SER A 246 11.27 -9.09 23.74
CA SER A 246 12.48 -9.36 22.94
C SER A 246 12.38 -8.88 21.50
N ALA A 247 11.16 -8.75 20.96
CA ALA A 247 10.93 -8.19 19.64
C ALA A 247 11.35 -6.72 19.54
N MET A 248 11.24 -5.94 20.62
CA MET A 248 11.62 -4.52 20.63
C MET A 248 13.14 -4.31 20.57
N GLU A 249 13.93 -5.26 21.10
CA GLU A 249 15.40 -5.20 21.00
C GLU A 249 15.84 -5.42 19.56
N THR A 250 15.12 -6.29 18.85
CA THR A 250 15.39 -6.62 17.45
C THR A 250 14.77 -5.62 16.48
N PHE A 251 13.56 -5.10 16.78
CA PHE A 251 12.82 -4.17 15.93
C PHE A 251 12.31 -2.94 16.70
N PRO A 252 13.15 -1.91 16.92
CA PRO A 252 12.83 -0.79 17.82
C PRO A 252 11.85 0.23 17.26
N THR A 253 11.61 0.24 15.94
CA THR A 253 10.80 1.28 15.26
C THR A 253 9.67 0.72 14.38
N PRO A 254 8.74 -0.08 14.94
CA PRO A 254 7.58 -0.53 14.18
C PRO A 254 6.68 0.66 13.81
N LYS A 255 5.89 0.52 12.74
CA LYS A 255 4.82 1.47 12.44
C LYS A 255 3.52 1.03 13.14
N PRO A 256 2.66 1.95 13.59
CA PRO A 256 1.38 1.60 14.20
C PRO A 256 0.40 1.05 13.17
N VAL A 257 -0.44 0.11 13.57
CA VAL A 257 -1.48 -0.48 12.72
C VAL A 257 -2.41 0.61 12.18
N LYS A 258 -2.80 1.58 12.99
CA LYS A 258 -3.66 2.70 12.58
C LYS A 258 -3.14 3.49 11.38
N LEU A 259 -1.81 3.67 11.27
CA LEU A 259 -1.22 4.34 10.11
C LEU A 259 -1.52 3.57 8.81
N ILE A 260 -1.32 2.27 8.86
CA ILE A 260 -1.56 1.41 7.69
C ILE A 260 -3.06 1.26 7.43
N GLU A 261 -3.91 1.12 8.47
CA GLU A 261 -5.37 1.14 8.32
C GLU A 261 -5.85 2.40 7.60
N LYS A 262 -5.30 3.56 7.96
CA LYS A 262 -5.61 4.83 7.29
C LYS A 262 -5.21 4.82 5.82
N ILE A 263 -4.02 4.32 5.49
CA ILE A 263 -3.55 4.15 4.11
C ILE A 263 -4.49 3.21 3.33
N LEU A 264 -4.84 2.06 3.92
CA LEU A 264 -5.75 1.09 3.29
C LEU A 264 -7.15 1.67 3.06
N ALA A 265 -7.69 2.38 4.04
CA ALA A 265 -9.00 3.03 3.92
C ALA A 265 -9.05 4.05 2.77
N LEU A 266 -7.93 4.72 2.48
CA LEU A 266 -7.84 5.69 1.40
C LEU A 266 -7.71 5.06 0.02
N SER A 267 -7.04 3.90 -0.10
CA SER A 267 -6.56 3.43 -1.41
C SER A 267 -6.70 1.94 -1.69
N ALA A 268 -7.17 1.14 -0.73
CA ALA A 268 -7.29 -0.31 -0.91
C ALA A 268 -8.76 -0.75 -0.91
N PRO A 269 -9.39 -0.99 -2.08
CA PRO A 269 -10.73 -1.57 -2.15
C PRO A 269 -10.79 -2.93 -1.44
N ALA A 270 -12.01 -3.42 -1.20
CA ALA A 270 -12.26 -4.61 -0.37
C ALA A 270 -11.63 -5.92 -0.90
N ASP A 271 -11.19 -5.95 -2.14
CA ASP A 271 -10.54 -7.08 -2.83
C ASP A 271 -9.09 -6.80 -3.25
N ALA A 272 -8.50 -5.71 -2.79
CA ALA A 272 -7.15 -5.28 -3.16
C ALA A 272 -6.08 -6.33 -2.84
N LEU A 273 -5.03 -6.36 -3.66
CA LEU A 273 -3.77 -7.02 -3.36
C LEU A 273 -2.77 -5.98 -2.86
N VAL A 274 -2.29 -6.15 -1.64
CA VAL A 274 -1.38 -5.23 -0.95
C VAL A 274 0.01 -5.86 -0.90
N LEU A 275 1.00 -5.19 -1.50
CA LEU A 275 2.41 -5.62 -1.43
C LEU A 275 3.18 -4.69 -0.49
N ASP A 276 3.85 -5.28 0.51
CA ASP A 276 4.84 -4.60 1.35
C ASP A 276 6.21 -5.25 1.13
N SER A 277 7.06 -4.54 0.40
CA SER A 277 8.40 -5.02 0.03
C SER A 277 9.47 -4.77 1.10
N PHE A 278 9.09 -4.18 2.22
CA PHE A 278 9.93 -3.93 3.40
C PHE A 278 9.10 -4.22 4.65
N ALA A 279 8.63 -5.46 4.76
CA ALA A 279 7.60 -5.89 5.70
C ALA A 279 7.89 -5.58 7.17
N GLY A 280 9.16 -5.55 7.53
CA GLY A 280 9.60 -5.20 8.87
C GLY A 280 8.91 -6.06 9.93
N SER A 281 8.21 -5.41 10.84
CA SER A 281 7.47 -6.12 11.88
C SER A 281 6.12 -6.73 11.47
N GLY A 282 5.75 -6.71 10.17
CA GLY A 282 4.48 -7.29 9.69
C GLY A 282 3.23 -6.45 9.95
N THR A 283 3.39 -5.15 10.16
CA THR A 283 2.26 -4.24 10.45
C THR A 283 1.23 -4.21 9.33
N THR A 284 1.68 -4.26 8.08
CA THR A 284 0.80 -4.20 6.91
C THR A 284 -0.14 -5.39 6.83
N ALA A 285 0.37 -6.61 7.01
CA ALA A 285 -0.48 -7.80 7.05
C ALA A 285 -1.52 -7.74 8.18
N HIS A 286 -1.09 -7.33 9.39
CA HIS A 286 -2.01 -7.15 10.52
C HIS A 286 -3.12 -6.13 10.18
N ALA A 287 -2.78 -4.99 9.57
CA ALA A 287 -3.77 -3.98 9.16
C ALA A 287 -4.74 -4.51 8.09
N VAL A 288 -4.25 -5.31 7.13
CA VAL A 288 -5.10 -5.94 6.10
C VAL A 288 -6.09 -6.92 6.74
N LEU A 289 -5.63 -7.80 7.64
CA LEU A 289 -6.50 -8.73 8.36
C LEU A 289 -7.57 -7.98 9.16
N LYS A 290 -7.18 -6.91 9.85
CA LYS A 290 -8.10 -6.10 10.64
C LYS A 290 -9.11 -5.35 9.77
N ALA A 291 -8.70 -4.80 8.62
CA ALA A 291 -9.60 -4.18 7.67
C ALA A 291 -10.64 -5.20 7.14
N ASN A 292 -10.19 -6.40 6.75
CA ASN A 292 -11.08 -7.47 6.30
C ASN A 292 -12.08 -7.90 7.37
N ALA A 293 -11.65 -8.01 8.63
CA ALA A 293 -12.54 -8.33 9.74
C ALA A 293 -13.58 -7.22 10.00
N SER A 294 -13.23 -5.95 9.73
CA SER A 294 -14.12 -4.80 9.93
C SER A 294 -15.18 -4.66 8.85
N ASP A 295 -14.84 -4.87 7.58
CA ASP A 295 -15.72 -4.61 6.43
C ASP A 295 -16.12 -5.87 5.64
N ASN A 296 -15.76 -7.09 6.12
CA ASN A 296 -15.90 -8.36 5.41
C ASN A 296 -15.20 -8.37 4.04
N GLY A 297 -14.13 -7.61 3.90
CA GLY A 297 -13.30 -7.55 2.71
C GLY A 297 -12.53 -8.84 2.47
N LYS A 298 -11.99 -8.96 1.27
CA LYS A 298 -11.16 -10.10 0.81
C LYS A 298 -9.79 -9.62 0.34
N ARG A 299 -9.26 -8.55 0.94
CA ARG A 299 -7.92 -8.05 0.63
C ARG A 299 -6.91 -9.14 0.92
N ARG A 300 -5.92 -9.24 0.05
CA ARG A 300 -4.78 -10.17 0.18
C ARG A 300 -3.52 -9.37 0.39
N PHE A 301 -2.50 -9.99 0.96
CA PHE A 301 -1.21 -9.35 1.15
C PHE A 301 -0.06 -10.24 0.65
N ILE A 302 1.00 -9.57 0.21
CA ILE A 302 2.32 -10.16 -0.06
C ILE A 302 3.32 -9.36 0.78
N MET A 303 4.08 -10.06 1.62
CA MET A 303 5.07 -9.46 2.51
C MET A 303 6.44 -9.96 2.12
N ILE A 304 7.40 -9.06 1.93
CA ILE A 304 8.78 -9.41 1.62
C ILE A 304 9.69 -8.83 2.70
N GLU A 305 10.47 -9.70 3.34
CA GLU A 305 11.46 -9.33 4.34
C GLU A 305 12.72 -10.17 4.15
N MET A 306 13.87 -9.52 4.14
CA MET A 306 15.14 -10.22 3.91
C MET A 306 15.93 -10.55 5.18
N GLU A 307 15.50 -9.99 6.30
CA GLU A 307 16.19 -10.14 7.57
C GLU A 307 15.80 -11.44 8.29
N GLU A 308 16.72 -11.98 9.08
CA GLU A 308 16.50 -13.21 9.83
C GLU A 308 15.36 -13.15 10.85
N TYR A 309 14.92 -11.94 11.22
CA TYR A 309 13.75 -11.78 12.10
C TYR A 309 12.40 -12.03 11.39
N ALA A 310 12.37 -12.19 10.09
CA ALA A 310 11.14 -12.41 9.31
C ALA A 310 10.28 -13.55 9.89
N ASP A 311 10.89 -14.65 10.28
CA ASP A 311 10.19 -15.77 10.93
C ASP A 311 9.72 -15.41 12.35
N ARG A 312 10.63 -14.91 13.18
CA ARG A 312 10.36 -14.73 14.61
C ARG A 312 9.49 -13.53 14.95
N ILE A 313 9.49 -12.48 14.10
CA ILE A 313 8.75 -11.24 14.35
C ILE A 313 7.64 -11.07 13.33
N THR A 314 7.98 -11.02 12.03
CA THR A 314 7.01 -10.71 10.97
C THR A 314 5.94 -11.79 10.87
N SER A 315 6.35 -13.04 10.66
CA SER A 315 5.46 -14.20 10.57
C SER A 315 4.69 -14.43 11.87
N ALA A 316 5.39 -14.41 13.02
CA ALA A 316 4.77 -14.60 14.33
C ALA A 316 3.70 -13.54 14.63
N ARG A 317 3.91 -12.26 14.24
CA ARG A 317 2.89 -11.22 14.36
C ARG A 317 1.65 -11.53 13.54
N VAL A 318 1.84 -11.93 12.28
CA VAL A 318 0.72 -12.24 11.38
C VAL A 318 -0.09 -13.43 11.93
N GLN A 319 0.59 -14.49 12.35
CA GLN A 319 -0.06 -15.67 12.92
C GLN A 319 -0.87 -15.31 14.17
N ARG A 320 -0.30 -14.56 15.11
CA ARG A 320 -1.02 -14.14 16.32
C ARG A 320 -2.16 -13.18 16.04
N ALA A 321 -2.06 -12.32 15.02
CA ALA A 321 -3.19 -11.51 14.60
C ALA A 321 -4.35 -12.37 14.05
N ILE A 322 -4.04 -13.45 13.33
CA ILE A 322 -5.03 -14.43 12.85
C ILE A 322 -5.70 -15.18 14.01
N GLU A 323 -4.93 -15.67 14.96
CA GLU A 323 -5.37 -16.54 16.06
C GLU A 323 -5.94 -15.78 17.26
N GLY A 324 -5.64 -14.49 17.37
CA GLY A 324 -5.85 -13.67 18.56
C GLY A 324 -4.64 -13.71 19.52
N TYR A 325 -4.50 -12.69 20.37
CA TYR A 325 -3.39 -12.57 21.30
C TYR A 325 -3.79 -11.83 22.57
N GLY A 326 -2.94 -11.90 23.62
CA GLY A 326 -3.17 -11.28 24.91
C GLY A 326 -4.13 -12.09 25.79
N GLU A 327 -4.27 -11.67 27.05
CA GLU A 327 -5.13 -12.30 28.05
C GLU A 327 -5.95 -11.26 28.81
N GLY A 328 -7.10 -11.66 29.34
CA GLY A 328 -7.95 -10.82 30.17
C GLY A 328 -8.44 -9.57 29.43
N THR A 329 -8.24 -8.40 30.01
CA THR A 329 -8.66 -7.10 29.46
C THR A 329 -7.85 -6.64 28.26
N ASP A 330 -6.65 -7.20 28.04
CA ASP A 330 -5.76 -6.88 26.94
C ASP A 330 -5.87 -7.92 25.79
N ALA A 331 -6.83 -8.84 25.85
CA ALA A 331 -7.06 -9.84 24.82
C ALA A 331 -7.56 -9.18 23.54
N ALA A 332 -6.90 -9.47 22.42
CA ALA A 332 -7.34 -9.11 21.08
C ALA A 332 -7.99 -10.33 20.41
N PRO A 333 -9.18 -10.19 19.83
CA PRO A 333 -9.87 -11.31 19.19
C PRO A 333 -9.11 -11.79 17.96
N ALA A 334 -9.32 -13.05 17.59
CA ALA A 334 -8.86 -13.62 16.34
C ALA A 334 -9.44 -12.86 15.15
N LEU A 335 -8.60 -12.46 14.21
CA LEU A 335 -9.03 -11.79 12.99
C LEU A 335 -9.38 -12.80 11.88
N GLY A 336 -8.95 -14.05 12.03
CA GLY A 336 -9.12 -15.09 11.04
C GLY A 336 -8.22 -14.91 9.80
N GLY A 337 -8.45 -15.78 8.79
CA GLY A 337 -7.63 -15.80 7.58
C GLY A 337 -6.48 -16.80 7.67
N GLY A 338 -5.47 -16.62 6.82
CA GLY A 338 -4.28 -17.45 6.75
C GLY A 338 -3.21 -16.81 5.86
N PHE A 339 -2.02 -17.38 5.87
CA PHE A 339 -0.93 -17.02 4.96
C PHE A 339 0.00 -18.23 4.77
N ASP A 340 0.71 -18.22 3.65
CA ASP A 340 1.79 -19.13 3.36
C ASP A 340 3.13 -18.43 3.60
N TYR A 341 4.07 -19.13 4.22
CA TYR A 341 5.40 -18.62 4.50
C TYR A 341 6.42 -19.31 3.59
N TYR A 342 7.19 -18.52 2.86
CA TYR A 342 8.22 -19.01 1.94
C TYR A 342 9.57 -18.45 2.31
N THR A 343 10.60 -19.27 2.12
CA THR A 343 12.01 -18.85 2.18
C THR A 343 12.63 -18.95 0.80
N VAL A 344 13.61 -18.09 0.52
CA VAL A 344 14.39 -18.23 -0.71
C VAL A 344 15.26 -19.48 -0.57
N GLY A 345 15.05 -20.44 -1.48
CA GLY A 345 15.83 -21.66 -1.56
C GLY A 345 17.17 -21.48 -2.22
N GLU A 346 17.81 -22.58 -2.56
CA GLU A 346 19.03 -22.60 -3.36
C GLU A 346 18.78 -21.96 -4.73
N PRO A 347 19.79 -21.31 -5.34
CA PRO A 347 19.63 -20.71 -6.66
C PRO A 347 19.41 -21.80 -7.72
N MET A 348 18.47 -21.56 -8.64
CA MET A 348 18.15 -22.50 -9.74
C MET A 348 19.35 -22.74 -10.68
N PHE A 349 20.22 -21.73 -10.82
CA PHE A 349 21.42 -21.82 -11.66
C PHE A 349 22.66 -21.57 -10.83
N LEU A 350 23.69 -22.34 -11.11
CA LEU A 350 25.05 -22.15 -10.58
C LEU A 350 25.71 -20.90 -11.22
N PRO A 351 26.83 -20.40 -10.67
CA PRO A 351 27.54 -19.26 -11.26
C PRO A 351 28.06 -19.49 -12.70
N ASP A 352 28.15 -20.73 -13.15
CA ASP A 352 28.52 -21.14 -14.50
C ASP A 352 27.33 -21.33 -15.45
N GLU A 353 26.13 -20.86 -15.01
CA GLU A 353 24.86 -20.93 -15.74
C GLU A 353 24.26 -22.35 -15.90
N ASN A 354 24.88 -23.37 -15.33
CA ASN A 354 24.32 -24.71 -15.29
C ASN A 354 23.18 -24.80 -14.26
N LEU A 355 22.23 -25.73 -14.47
CA LEU A 355 21.20 -26.04 -13.49
C LEU A 355 21.82 -26.50 -12.18
N ASN A 356 21.32 -26.04 -11.08
CA ASN A 356 21.71 -26.46 -9.75
C ASN A 356 20.90 -27.71 -9.35
N GLU A 357 21.44 -28.90 -9.51
CA GLU A 357 20.76 -30.16 -9.18
C GLU A 357 20.39 -30.30 -7.70
N ALA A 358 21.08 -29.57 -6.81
CA ALA A 358 20.75 -29.53 -5.38
C ALA A 358 19.35 -28.95 -5.08
N VAL A 359 18.77 -28.21 -6.02
CA VAL A 359 17.39 -27.69 -5.93
C VAL A 359 16.36 -28.81 -5.96
N GLY A 360 16.71 -29.96 -6.57
CA GLY A 360 15.85 -31.12 -6.73
C GLY A 360 15.01 -31.10 -8.01
N ALA A 361 14.76 -32.29 -8.54
CA ALA A 361 14.11 -32.49 -9.84
C ALA A 361 12.70 -31.87 -9.93
N GLU A 362 11.93 -31.87 -8.85
CA GLU A 362 10.57 -31.31 -8.81
C GLU A 362 10.58 -29.80 -8.98
N ALA A 363 11.47 -29.08 -8.27
CA ALA A 363 11.59 -27.65 -8.38
C ALA A 363 12.16 -27.22 -9.75
N ILE A 364 13.06 -27.99 -10.33
CA ILE A 364 13.57 -27.78 -11.68
C ILE A 364 12.44 -27.95 -12.71
N ARG A 365 11.61 -29.00 -12.58
CA ARG A 365 10.42 -29.20 -13.44
C ARG A 365 9.44 -28.02 -13.35
N ALA A 366 9.15 -27.56 -12.12
CA ALA A 366 8.27 -26.42 -11.90
C ALA A 366 8.82 -25.12 -12.54
N TYR A 367 10.14 -24.92 -12.45
CA TYR A 367 10.81 -23.79 -13.10
C TYR A 367 10.70 -23.85 -14.62
N VAL A 368 10.95 -25.01 -15.24
CA VAL A 368 10.83 -25.18 -16.69
C VAL A 368 9.40 -24.97 -17.15
N ALA A 369 8.41 -25.52 -16.43
CA ALA A 369 6.99 -25.30 -16.71
C ALA A 369 6.62 -23.80 -16.67
N TYR A 370 7.10 -23.07 -15.67
CA TYR A 370 6.94 -21.63 -15.57
C TYR A 370 7.59 -20.86 -16.72
N SER A 371 8.83 -21.20 -17.05
CA SER A 371 9.61 -20.54 -18.12
C SER A 371 8.97 -20.72 -19.49
N GLU A 372 8.37 -21.90 -19.73
CA GLU A 372 7.63 -22.23 -20.93
C GLU A 372 6.21 -21.64 -20.95
N GLY A 373 5.77 -21.04 -19.86
CA GLY A 373 4.41 -20.47 -19.75
C GLY A 373 3.31 -21.52 -19.79
N ILE A 374 3.57 -22.75 -19.31
CA ILE A 374 2.59 -23.82 -19.28
C ILE A 374 1.54 -23.49 -18.20
N PRO A 375 0.25 -23.34 -18.57
CA PRO A 375 -0.80 -23.08 -17.59
C PRO A 375 -0.85 -24.17 -16.52
N THR A 376 -1.14 -23.82 -15.28
CA THR A 376 -1.17 -24.76 -14.15
C THR A 376 -2.09 -25.93 -14.41
N ASP A 377 -3.25 -25.70 -15.07
CA ASP A 377 -4.23 -26.72 -15.40
C ASP A 377 -3.72 -27.73 -16.47
N ASP A 378 -2.72 -27.34 -17.25
CA ASP A 378 -2.10 -28.15 -18.31
C ASP A 378 -0.82 -28.87 -17.80
N GLN A 379 -0.32 -28.57 -16.60
CA GLN A 379 0.87 -29.16 -16.02
C GLN A 379 0.60 -30.59 -15.53
N THR A 380 1.61 -31.45 -15.63
CA THR A 380 1.54 -32.84 -15.17
C THR A 380 2.62 -33.10 -14.11
N THR A 381 2.34 -34.04 -13.21
CA THR A 381 3.33 -34.53 -12.24
C THR A 381 4.21 -35.64 -12.86
N ALA A 382 5.35 -35.91 -12.23
CA ALA A 382 6.23 -36.99 -12.66
C ALA A 382 5.57 -38.38 -12.56
N GLU A 383 4.54 -38.52 -11.75
CA GLU A 383 3.79 -39.77 -11.54
C GLU A 383 2.64 -39.97 -12.57
N ASN A 384 2.55 -39.14 -13.61
CA ASN A 384 1.51 -39.29 -14.61
C ASN A 384 1.67 -40.61 -15.41
N PRO A 385 0.55 -41.18 -15.92
CA PRO A 385 0.57 -42.50 -16.56
C PRO A 385 1.21 -42.53 -17.96
N HIS A 386 1.53 -41.37 -18.52
CA HIS A 386 2.00 -41.28 -19.91
C HIS A 386 3.53 -41.29 -20.04
N SER A 387 4.21 -40.51 -19.20
CA SER A 387 5.67 -40.48 -19.17
C SER A 387 6.14 -39.70 -17.95
N PRO A 388 7.17 -40.16 -17.23
CA PRO A 388 7.75 -39.40 -16.12
C PRO A 388 8.37 -38.05 -16.59
N TYR A 389 8.61 -37.94 -17.89
CA TYR A 389 9.20 -36.74 -18.50
C TYR A 389 8.16 -35.76 -19.03
N LEU A 390 6.87 -36.13 -19.03
CA LEU A 390 5.82 -35.22 -19.47
C LEU A 390 5.68 -34.10 -18.43
N LEU A 391 5.88 -32.85 -18.88
CA LEU A 391 5.83 -31.65 -18.05
C LEU A 391 4.46 -30.98 -18.11
N GLY A 392 3.86 -30.98 -19.28
CA GLY A 392 2.53 -30.44 -19.52
C GLY A 392 1.94 -30.93 -20.85
N LEU A 393 0.62 -30.85 -20.94
CA LEU A 393 -0.13 -31.30 -22.11
C LEU A 393 -1.44 -30.53 -22.27
N ASN A 394 -1.65 -30.02 -23.47
CA ASN A 394 -2.96 -29.51 -23.89
C ASN A 394 -3.35 -30.10 -25.26
N ARG A 395 -4.40 -29.58 -25.88
CA ARG A 395 -4.90 -30.06 -27.17
C ARG A 395 -3.92 -29.89 -28.34
N GLU A 396 -3.00 -28.95 -28.24
CA GLU A 396 -2.12 -28.54 -29.33
C GLU A 396 -0.66 -28.93 -29.09
N THR A 397 -0.23 -28.91 -27.83
CA THR A 397 1.18 -29.04 -27.44
C THR A 397 1.38 -29.99 -26.27
N ALA A 398 2.40 -30.85 -26.39
CA ALA A 398 2.99 -31.60 -25.29
C ALA A 398 4.39 -31.09 -24.99
N TRP A 399 4.68 -30.82 -23.73
CA TRP A 399 6.01 -30.43 -23.24
C TRP A 399 6.65 -31.60 -22.54
N ILE A 400 7.83 -32.01 -22.99
CA ILE A 400 8.57 -33.14 -22.45
C ILE A 400 9.91 -32.60 -21.94
N PHE A 401 10.17 -32.83 -20.68
CA PHE A 401 11.44 -32.50 -20.04
C PHE A 401 12.19 -33.78 -19.71
N HIS A 402 13.01 -34.24 -20.67
CA HIS A 402 13.85 -35.43 -20.54
C HIS A 402 15.07 -35.07 -19.72
N TYR A 403 14.90 -35.03 -18.42
CA TYR A 403 15.91 -34.67 -17.44
C TYR A 403 16.06 -35.80 -16.41
N GLU A 404 17.28 -36.21 -16.15
CA GLU A 404 17.65 -37.15 -15.09
C GLU A 404 18.81 -36.53 -14.30
N PRO A 405 18.73 -36.44 -12.96
CA PRO A 405 19.88 -36.03 -12.15
C PRO A 405 21.08 -36.90 -12.40
N ASP A 406 22.26 -36.35 -12.34
CA ASP A 406 23.56 -37.04 -12.46
C ASP A 406 23.79 -37.78 -13.80
N ARG A 407 22.92 -37.60 -14.79
CA ARG A 407 23.04 -38.28 -16.08
C ARG A 407 22.63 -37.40 -17.26
N ALA A 408 23.53 -37.29 -18.25
CA ALA A 408 23.19 -36.60 -19.49
C ALA A 408 22.16 -37.38 -20.29
N THR A 409 21.04 -36.73 -20.62
CA THR A 409 19.95 -37.31 -21.41
C THR A 409 20.13 -37.01 -22.89
N SER A 410 19.59 -37.89 -23.74
CA SER A 410 19.69 -37.76 -25.19
C SER A 410 18.31 -37.88 -25.84
N LEU A 411 18.05 -36.99 -26.76
CA LEU A 411 16.92 -37.08 -27.68
C LEU A 411 17.41 -37.91 -28.88
N ASP A 412 17.01 -39.19 -28.95
CA ASP A 412 17.28 -40.12 -30.01
C ASP A 412 16.03 -40.84 -30.51
N MET A 413 16.18 -41.72 -31.51
CA MET A 413 15.06 -42.44 -32.10
C MET A 413 14.40 -43.41 -31.12
N ASP A 414 15.12 -43.99 -30.18
CA ASP A 414 14.58 -44.91 -29.18
C ASP A 414 13.75 -44.16 -28.16
N PHE A 415 14.22 -43.01 -27.71
CA PHE A 415 13.42 -42.14 -26.83
C PHE A 415 12.13 -41.69 -27.53
N LEU A 416 12.20 -41.25 -28.79
CA LEU A 416 11.01 -40.85 -29.55
C LEU A 416 10.02 -42.01 -29.74
N ALA A 417 10.52 -43.21 -30.04
CA ALA A 417 9.68 -44.40 -30.18
C ALA A 417 8.99 -44.82 -28.87
N GLY A 418 9.57 -44.42 -27.73
CA GLY A 418 9.01 -44.66 -26.40
C GLY A 418 7.86 -43.69 -25.99
N LEU A 419 7.72 -42.54 -26.67
CA LEU A 419 6.72 -41.58 -26.34
C LEU A 419 5.31 -42.05 -26.75
N ARG A 420 4.38 -42.08 -25.81
CA ARG A 420 3.00 -42.52 -26.06
C ARG A 420 1.99 -41.47 -25.60
N PHE A 421 1.27 -40.94 -26.55
CA PHE A 421 0.21 -39.96 -26.31
C PHE A 421 -1.19 -40.59 -26.44
N GLY A 422 -1.28 -41.90 -26.64
CA GLY A 422 -2.56 -42.60 -26.75
C GLY A 422 -3.21 -42.80 -25.40
N GLY A 423 -4.51 -42.52 -25.31
CA GLY A 423 -5.30 -42.70 -24.08
C GLY A 423 -5.49 -41.46 -23.23
N ILE A 424 -5.03 -40.29 -23.67
CA ILE A 424 -5.33 -39.02 -23.03
C ILE A 424 -6.79 -38.68 -23.35
N THR A 425 -7.63 -38.74 -22.35
CA THR A 425 -9.08 -38.52 -22.48
C THR A 425 -9.35 -37.09 -22.97
N GLY A 426 -9.90 -36.96 -24.19
CA GLY A 426 -10.41 -35.72 -24.76
C GLY A 426 -9.44 -34.91 -25.60
N ALA A 427 -8.14 -35.25 -25.62
CA ALA A 427 -7.18 -34.68 -26.54
C ALA A 427 -6.78 -35.73 -27.59
N GLY A 428 -6.85 -35.38 -28.85
CA GLY A 428 -6.19 -36.13 -29.92
C GLY A 428 -4.66 -36.06 -29.73
N LYS A 429 -3.91 -36.72 -30.60
CA LYS A 429 -2.44 -36.60 -30.65
C LYS A 429 -2.07 -35.11 -30.74
N PRO A 430 -1.19 -34.58 -29.87
CA PRO A 430 -0.80 -33.16 -29.92
C PRO A 430 -0.18 -32.85 -31.27
N GLY A 431 -0.47 -31.66 -31.80
CA GLY A 431 0.09 -31.19 -33.08
C GLY A 431 1.58 -30.82 -32.96
N THR A 432 2.00 -30.43 -31.75
CA THR A 432 3.37 -30.01 -31.46
C THR A 432 3.90 -30.76 -30.23
N VAL A 433 5.14 -31.20 -30.30
CA VAL A 433 5.85 -31.78 -29.14
C VAL A 433 7.15 -31.00 -28.95
N ILE A 434 7.29 -30.35 -27.79
CA ILE A 434 8.50 -29.62 -27.39
C ILE A 434 9.27 -30.54 -26.42
N ILE A 435 10.54 -30.83 -26.75
CA ILE A 435 11.36 -31.74 -25.94
C ILE A 435 12.64 -31.04 -25.54
N TYR A 436 12.93 -31.07 -24.26
CA TYR A 436 14.20 -30.66 -23.66
C TYR A 436 14.99 -31.90 -23.29
N ALA A 437 16.25 -31.94 -23.70
CA ALA A 437 17.21 -32.93 -23.34
C ALA A 437 18.63 -32.33 -23.45
N ASP A 438 19.62 -32.91 -22.78
CA ASP A 438 21.00 -32.39 -22.81
C ASP A 438 21.66 -32.53 -24.18
N ARG A 439 21.24 -33.51 -24.97
CA ARG A 439 21.80 -33.78 -26.30
C ARG A 439 20.70 -34.14 -27.30
N CYS A 440 20.92 -33.74 -28.55
CA CYS A 440 20.10 -34.16 -29.68
C CYS A 440 20.96 -35.01 -30.63
N LEU A 441 20.53 -36.27 -30.87
CA LEU A 441 21.23 -37.24 -31.72
C LEU A 441 20.39 -37.66 -32.93
N LEU A 442 19.43 -36.80 -33.31
CA LEU A 442 18.54 -37.01 -34.49
C LEU A 442 19.18 -36.50 -35.78
#